data_02a149d6532d363de92ee4176d2b6709
#
_entry.id   02a149d6532d363de92ee4176d2b6709
#
_cell.length_a   1.000
_cell.length_b   1.000
_cell.length_c   1.000
_cell.angle_alpha   90.00
_cell.angle_beta   90.00
_cell.angle_gamma   90.00
#
_symmetry.space_group_name_H-M   'P 1'
#
loop_
_entity.id
_entity.type
_entity.pdbx_description
1 polymer ?
#
loop_
_entity_poly.entity_id
_entity_poly.type
_entity_poly.pdbx_seq_one_letter_code
_entity_poly.pdbx_strand_id
1 'polypeptide(L)'
;KNRFVSFESWPEVNDSKFSLNSEDNEKLIQDMIFDIQKITKVTKIVPQKIMIYTASTTKNKLYKKLLDRIQKESTANFGVIMKELVNDDEIKDVVKRSPDLVRKMIEDILSESVDVRERRIKIDSFSEMIPLQDGISLLRNDIGNYKLEVRIYSEEDSDKYDPKQKSRFSRPYKPAIYIE
;
A
#
# COMPACT_ATOMS: atom_id res chain seq x y z
N LYS A 1 -44.53 -20.03 -0.14
CA LYS A 1 -45.20 -18.74 -0.29
C LYS A 1 -44.11 -17.73 -0.62
N ASN A 2 -44.10 -17.26 -1.86
CA ASN A 2 -43.19 -16.17 -2.27
C ASN A 2 -43.67 -14.88 -1.59
N ARG A 3 -42.87 -14.34 -0.66
CA ARG A 3 -43.06 -12.99 -0.16
C ARG A 3 -42.49 -12.01 -1.17
N PHE A 4 -43.20 -10.93 -1.42
CA PHE A 4 -42.69 -9.83 -2.24
C PHE A 4 -41.54 -9.16 -1.52
N VAL A 5 -40.50 -8.79 -2.26
CA VAL A 5 -39.28 -8.10 -1.75
C VAL A 5 -39.63 -6.83 -0.96
N SER A 6 -40.77 -6.18 -1.28
CA SER A 6 -41.28 -4.99 -0.57
C SER A 6 -41.75 -5.23 0.87
N PHE A 7 -41.86 -6.50 1.31
CA PHE A 7 -42.20 -6.86 2.70
C PHE A 7 -41.00 -7.36 3.49
N GLU A 8 -39.83 -7.42 2.89
CA GLU A 8 -38.60 -7.75 3.60
C GLU A 8 -38.09 -6.50 4.30
N SER A 9 -37.56 -6.66 5.53
CA SER A 9 -36.86 -5.59 6.22
C SER A 9 -35.56 -5.27 5.49
N TRP A 10 -35.18 -4.01 5.44
CA TRP A 10 -33.88 -3.63 4.93
C TRP A 10 -32.77 -4.36 5.70
N PRO A 11 -31.72 -4.81 5.02
CA PRO A 11 -30.58 -5.44 5.70
C PRO A 11 -30.02 -4.48 6.76
N GLU A 12 -29.89 -4.96 7.98
CA GLU A 12 -29.19 -4.20 9.03
C GLU A 12 -27.71 -4.23 8.77
N VAL A 13 -27.05 -3.08 8.99
CA VAL A 13 -25.60 -2.99 8.92
C VAL A 13 -25.01 -3.82 10.05
N ASN A 14 -24.22 -4.81 9.69
CA ASN A 14 -23.50 -5.63 10.66
C ASN A 14 -22.11 -5.03 10.89
N ASP A 15 -21.99 -4.18 11.92
CA ASP A 15 -20.74 -3.50 12.26
C ASP A 15 -19.57 -4.45 12.53
N SER A 16 -19.85 -5.70 12.94
CA SER A 16 -18.79 -6.72 13.15
C SER A 16 -18.10 -7.18 11.86
N LYS A 17 -18.71 -6.90 10.69
CA LYS A 17 -18.12 -7.16 9.38
C LYS A 17 -17.36 -5.96 8.80
N PHE A 18 -17.43 -4.81 9.45
CA PHE A 18 -16.70 -3.62 9.04
C PHE A 18 -15.25 -3.73 9.52
N SER A 19 -14.34 -3.95 8.61
CA SER A 19 -12.91 -3.84 8.88
C SER A 19 -12.46 -2.42 8.56
N LEU A 20 -11.77 -1.76 9.49
CA LEU A 20 -11.16 -0.45 9.28
C LEU A 20 -10.23 -0.42 8.05
N ASN A 21 -9.72 -1.60 7.68
CA ASN A 21 -8.80 -1.75 6.55
C ASN A 21 -9.51 -1.97 5.21
N SER A 22 -10.83 -2.20 5.18
CA SER A 22 -11.53 -2.63 3.95
C SER A 22 -11.37 -1.64 2.81
N GLU A 23 -11.53 -0.34 3.09
CA GLU A 23 -11.39 0.71 2.08
C GLU A 23 -9.93 0.87 1.62
N ASP A 24 -8.97 0.77 2.55
CA ASP A 24 -7.55 0.84 2.21
C ASP A 24 -7.10 -0.38 1.41
N ASN A 25 -7.65 -1.57 1.71
CA ASN A 25 -7.39 -2.79 0.95
C ASN A 25 -7.92 -2.67 -0.49
N GLU A 26 -9.17 -2.22 -0.65
CA GLU A 26 -9.78 -2.03 -1.97
C GLU A 26 -9.01 -1.00 -2.78
N LYS A 27 -8.70 0.15 -2.17
CA LYS A 27 -7.90 1.20 -2.81
C LYS A 27 -6.52 0.69 -3.21
N LEU A 28 -5.84 -0.08 -2.37
CA LEU A 28 -4.53 -0.65 -2.67
C LEU A 28 -4.58 -1.55 -3.91
N ILE A 29 -5.61 -2.40 -4.03
CA ILE A 29 -5.81 -3.27 -5.20
C ILE A 29 -6.08 -2.44 -6.46
N GLN A 30 -6.96 -1.45 -6.38
CA GLN A 30 -7.30 -0.58 -7.51
C GLN A 30 -6.09 0.24 -7.98
N ASP A 31 -5.35 0.84 -7.06
CA ASP A 31 -4.15 1.62 -7.37
C ASP A 31 -3.08 0.72 -8.01
N MET A 32 -2.89 -0.51 -7.52
CA MET A 32 -1.98 -1.50 -8.10
C MET A 32 -2.37 -1.85 -9.54
N ILE A 33 -3.64 -2.15 -9.79
CA ILE A 33 -4.14 -2.48 -11.14
C ILE A 33 -3.90 -1.29 -12.09
N PHE A 34 -4.24 -0.09 -11.65
CA PHE A 34 -4.05 1.15 -12.41
C PHE A 34 -2.56 1.39 -12.76
N ASP A 35 -1.67 1.21 -11.79
CA ASP A 35 -0.22 1.38 -12.00
C ASP A 35 0.32 0.35 -12.99
N ILE A 36 -0.11 -0.90 -12.92
CA ILE A 36 0.27 -1.95 -13.87
C ILE A 36 -0.21 -1.60 -15.28
N GLN A 37 -1.47 -1.19 -15.44
CA GLN A 37 -2.02 -0.73 -16.73
C GLN A 37 -1.22 0.44 -17.29
N LYS A 38 -0.90 1.41 -16.46
CA LYS A 38 -0.11 2.58 -16.85
C LYS A 38 1.30 2.19 -17.32
N ILE A 39 1.97 1.29 -16.55
CA ILE A 39 3.30 0.79 -16.92
C ILE A 39 3.23 0.04 -18.25
N THR A 40 2.29 -0.88 -18.44
CA THR A 40 2.13 -1.65 -19.68
C THR A 40 1.83 -0.77 -20.88
N LYS A 41 0.98 0.24 -20.69
CA LYS A 41 0.64 1.20 -21.75
C LYS A 41 1.86 2.04 -22.19
N VAL A 42 2.68 2.49 -21.22
CA VAL A 42 3.87 3.30 -21.51
C VAL A 42 4.99 2.47 -22.10
N THR A 43 5.24 1.28 -21.55
CA THR A 43 6.34 0.40 -21.97
C THR A 43 6.00 -0.44 -23.18
N LYS A 44 4.71 -0.60 -23.50
CA LYS A 44 4.17 -1.51 -24.52
C LYS A 44 4.56 -2.99 -24.30
N ILE A 45 4.91 -3.34 -23.08
CA ILE A 45 5.20 -4.73 -22.70
C ILE A 45 3.88 -5.48 -22.52
N VAL A 46 3.81 -6.67 -23.10
CA VAL A 46 2.72 -7.63 -22.81
C VAL A 46 3.16 -8.44 -21.59
N PRO A 47 2.53 -8.29 -20.42
CA PRO A 47 2.99 -8.92 -19.21
C PRO A 47 2.92 -10.46 -19.29
N GLN A 48 4.05 -11.11 -18.98
CA GLN A 48 4.13 -12.56 -18.76
C GLN A 48 4.24 -12.85 -17.28
N LYS A 49 5.00 -12.00 -16.59
CA LYS A 49 5.18 -12.06 -15.14
C LYS A 49 5.12 -10.68 -14.52
N ILE A 50 4.50 -10.59 -13.36
CA ILE A 50 4.43 -9.39 -12.54
C ILE A 50 4.91 -9.74 -11.14
N MET A 51 5.90 -9.00 -10.66
CA MET A 51 6.38 -9.04 -9.28
C MET A 51 5.96 -7.76 -8.58
N ILE A 52 5.32 -7.93 -7.43
CA ILE A 52 4.84 -6.86 -6.57
C ILE A 52 5.61 -6.94 -5.26
N TYR A 53 6.19 -5.83 -4.84
CA TYR A 53 7.00 -5.77 -3.62
C TYR A 53 6.35 -4.85 -2.61
N THR A 54 6.02 -5.39 -1.44
CA THR A 54 5.47 -4.63 -0.32
C THR A 54 6.58 -4.00 0.52
N ALA A 55 6.24 -2.98 1.27
CA ALA A 55 7.19 -2.28 2.13
C ALA A 55 7.70 -3.15 3.27
N SER A 56 8.96 -2.93 3.68
CA SER A 56 9.57 -3.58 4.83
C SER A 56 8.90 -3.17 6.15
N THR A 57 9.07 -4.01 7.18
CA THR A 57 8.62 -3.70 8.53
C THR A 57 9.15 -2.37 9.04
N THR A 58 10.42 -2.08 8.78
CA THR A 58 11.05 -0.80 9.16
C THR A 58 10.42 0.40 8.45
N LYS A 59 10.08 0.26 7.16
CA LYS A 59 9.38 1.31 6.41
C LYS A 59 7.95 1.54 6.93
N ASN A 60 7.26 0.48 7.35
CA ASN A 60 5.95 0.58 7.97
C ASN A 60 6.02 1.32 9.33
N LYS A 61 7.02 1.04 10.16
CA LYS A 61 7.27 1.79 11.39
C LYS A 61 7.56 3.27 11.13
N LEU A 62 8.42 3.55 10.14
CA LEU A 62 8.72 4.92 9.72
C LEU A 62 7.45 5.66 9.28
N TYR A 63 6.62 5.03 8.45
CA TYR A 63 5.37 5.61 7.97
C TYR A 63 4.42 5.96 9.13
N LYS A 64 4.24 5.06 10.10
CA LYS A 64 3.41 5.33 11.29
C LYS A 64 3.91 6.53 12.08
N LYS A 65 5.22 6.62 12.35
CA LYS A 65 5.81 7.76 13.05
C LYS A 65 5.62 9.08 12.29
N LEU A 66 5.77 9.06 10.96
CA LEU A 66 5.50 10.22 10.11
C LEU A 66 4.02 10.62 10.14
N LEU A 67 3.12 9.66 10.04
CA LEU A 67 1.69 9.88 10.05
C LEU A 67 1.23 10.52 11.37
N ASP A 68 1.68 9.98 12.52
CA ASP A 68 1.40 10.52 13.84
C ASP A 68 1.94 11.96 14.01
N ARG A 69 3.12 12.20 13.48
CA ARG A 69 3.76 13.52 13.54
C ARG A 69 3.01 14.57 12.71
N ILE A 70 2.65 14.23 11.49
CA ILE A 70 1.93 15.11 10.56
C ILE A 70 0.52 15.42 11.08
N GLN A 71 -0.13 14.46 11.72
CA GLN A 71 -1.46 14.67 12.28
C GLN A 71 -1.45 15.59 13.52
N LYS A 72 -0.39 15.55 14.33
CA LYS A 72 -0.25 16.41 15.51
C LYS A 72 0.13 17.85 15.16
N GLU A 73 0.91 18.03 14.11
CA GLU A 73 1.38 19.35 13.68
C GLU A 73 1.00 19.56 12.21
N SER A 74 0.14 20.52 11.97
CA SER A 74 -0.35 20.87 10.62
C SER A 74 0.74 21.33 9.64
N THR A 75 1.98 21.58 10.14
CA THR A 75 3.12 22.00 9.33
C THR A 75 4.26 21.00 9.40
N ALA A 76 4.43 20.23 8.33
CA ALA A 76 5.55 19.29 8.21
C ALA A 76 6.86 20.01 7.83
N ASN A 77 7.58 20.54 8.82
CA ASN A 77 8.94 21.01 8.55
C ASN A 77 9.89 19.80 8.41
N PHE A 78 10.28 19.50 7.15
CA PHE A 78 11.13 18.37 6.83
C PHE A 78 12.43 18.31 7.67
N GLY A 79 13.07 19.46 7.89
CA GLY A 79 14.32 19.51 8.66
C GLY A 79 14.14 19.13 10.13
N VAL A 80 13.02 19.50 10.74
CA VAL A 80 12.68 19.14 12.13
C VAL A 80 12.36 17.65 12.20
N ILE A 81 11.53 17.15 11.30
CA ILE A 81 11.17 15.73 11.22
C ILE A 81 12.43 14.87 11.05
N MET A 82 13.32 15.22 10.14
CA MET A 82 14.56 14.48 9.91
C MET A 82 15.46 14.42 11.14
N LYS A 83 15.59 15.52 11.90
CA LYS A 83 16.38 15.55 13.14
C LYS A 83 15.84 14.60 14.21
N GLU A 84 14.53 14.49 14.32
CA GLU A 84 13.87 13.57 15.27
C GLU A 84 14.07 12.11 14.83
N LEU A 85 13.79 11.80 13.56
CA LEU A 85 13.87 10.43 13.05
C LEU A 85 15.28 9.83 13.01
N VAL A 86 16.31 10.67 12.81
CA VAL A 86 17.72 10.21 12.84
C VAL A 86 18.18 9.75 14.22
N ASN A 87 17.50 10.20 15.28
CA ASN A 87 17.80 9.80 16.65
C ASN A 87 17.01 8.57 17.12
N ASP A 88 16.15 8.04 16.29
CA ASP A 88 15.30 6.88 16.59
C ASP A 88 16.00 5.57 16.17
N ASP A 89 16.38 4.75 17.15
CA ASP A 89 17.17 3.54 16.93
C ASP A 89 16.52 2.51 16.00
N GLU A 90 15.18 2.47 15.93
CA GLU A 90 14.46 1.52 15.10
C GLU A 90 14.47 1.85 13.60
N ILE A 91 14.59 3.14 13.24
CA ILE A 91 14.43 3.63 11.87
C ILE A 91 15.59 4.47 11.35
N LYS A 92 16.52 4.89 12.24
CA LYS A 92 17.65 5.78 11.91
C LYS A 92 18.44 5.36 10.68
N ASP A 93 18.65 4.05 10.50
CA ASP A 93 19.44 3.53 9.39
C ASP A 93 18.72 3.73 8.03
N VAL A 94 17.42 3.50 7.97
CA VAL A 94 16.62 3.75 6.77
C VAL A 94 16.56 5.24 6.47
N VAL A 95 16.36 6.08 7.50
CA VAL A 95 16.29 7.53 7.38
C VAL A 95 17.62 8.11 6.86
N LYS A 96 18.76 7.67 7.41
CA LYS A 96 20.09 8.11 6.98
C LYS A 96 20.44 7.68 5.58
N ARG A 97 20.08 6.43 5.19
CA ARG A 97 20.36 5.89 3.86
C ARG A 97 19.49 6.48 2.75
N SER A 98 18.28 6.89 3.08
CA SER A 98 17.28 7.28 2.08
C SER A 98 16.44 8.48 2.50
N PRO A 99 17.03 9.70 2.61
CA PRO A 99 16.27 10.92 2.92
C PRO A 99 15.15 11.21 1.91
N ASP A 100 15.36 10.87 0.63
CA ASP A 100 14.36 11.02 -0.42
C ASP A 100 13.15 10.10 -0.22
N LEU A 101 13.34 8.93 0.38
CA LEU A 101 12.24 8.04 0.76
C LEU A 101 11.36 8.72 1.81
N VAL A 102 11.98 9.33 2.84
CA VAL A 102 11.25 10.07 3.89
C VAL A 102 10.43 11.22 3.27
N ARG A 103 11.04 11.98 2.36
CA ARG A 103 10.36 13.07 1.65
C ARG A 103 9.14 12.56 0.89
N LYS A 104 9.31 11.49 0.11
CA LYS A 104 8.20 10.88 -0.65
C LYS A 104 7.09 10.34 0.26
N MET A 105 7.44 9.74 1.40
CA MET A 105 6.43 9.29 2.36
C MET A 105 5.64 10.46 2.96
N ILE A 106 6.30 11.58 3.26
CA ILE A 106 5.62 12.80 3.73
C ILE A 106 4.68 13.33 2.65
N GLU A 107 5.14 13.41 1.39
CA GLU A 107 4.30 13.82 0.25
C GLU A 107 3.10 12.89 0.06
N ASP A 108 3.30 11.58 0.15
CA ASP A 108 2.23 10.58 0.08
C ASP A 108 1.20 10.80 1.18
N ILE A 109 1.63 10.97 2.44
CA ILE A 109 0.75 11.21 3.59
C ILE A 109 -0.03 12.54 3.44
N LEU A 110 0.63 13.60 3.00
CA LEU A 110 -0.01 14.90 2.82
C LEU A 110 -0.99 14.92 1.63
N SER A 111 -0.82 14.05 0.65
CA SER A 111 -1.74 13.90 -0.47
C SER A 111 -3.06 13.18 -0.10
N GLU A 112 -3.08 12.46 1.02
CA GLU A 112 -4.28 11.79 1.51
C GLU A 112 -5.20 12.76 2.28
N SER A 113 -6.51 12.50 2.24
CA SER A 113 -7.47 13.27 3.04
C SER A 113 -7.25 13.08 4.55
N VAL A 114 -7.76 14.01 5.33
CA VAL A 114 -7.68 13.95 6.81
C VAL A 114 -8.32 12.66 7.32
N ASP A 115 -9.49 12.29 6.80
CA ASP A 115 -10.23 11.09 7.21
C ASP A 115 -9.43 9.80 6.97
N VAL A 116 -8.73 9.71 5.84
CA VAL A 116 -7.85 8.57 5.52
C VAL A 116 -6.71 8.49 6.52
N ARG A 117 -6.06 9.63 6.82
CA ARG A 117 -4.97 9.68 7.79
C ARG A 117 -5.42 9.28 9.19
N GLU A 118 -6.56 9.78 9.65
CA GLU A 118 -7.15 9.44 10.97
C GLU A 118 -7.52 7.95 11.06
N ARG A 119 -8.05 7.37 9.99
CA ARG A 119 -8.35 5.95 9.93
C ARG A 119 -7.06 5.13 10.04
N ARG A 120 -6.02 5.45 9.25
CA ARG A 120 -4.74 4.74 9.26
C ARG A 120 -3.98 4.82 10.58
N ILE A 121 -4.15 5.89 11.35
CA ILE A 121 -3.61 5.99 12.72
C ILE A 121 -4.21 4.93 13.63
N LYS A 122 -5.52 4.66 13.49
CA LYS A 122 -6.25 3.68 14.30
C LYS A 122 -5.94 2.22 13.95
N ILE A 123 -5.26 1.99 12.83
CA ILE A 123 -4.86 0.65 12.38
C ILE A 123 -3.53 0.29 13.03
N ASP A 124 -3.53 -0.68 13.95
CA ASP A 124 -2.32 -1.11 14.67
C ASP A 124 -1.30 -1.78 13.75
N SER A 125 -1.77 -2.66 12.87
CA SER A 125 -0.93 -3.34 11.88
C SER A 125 -1.67 -3.45 10.54
N PHE A 126 -0.99 -3.07 9.47
CA PHE A 126 -1.49 -3.22 8.11
C PHE A 126 -0.57 -4.15 7.33
N SER A 127 -1.13 -5.24 6.84
CA SER A 127 -0.43 -6.17 5.96
C SER A 127 -0.95 -5.98 4.53
N GLU A 128 -0.08 -5.53 3.63
CA GLU A 128 -0.40 -5.39 2.20
C GLU A 128 -0.45 -6.73 1.47
N MET A 129 0.21 -7.76 2.00
CA MET A 129 0.34 -9.07 1.35
C MET A 129 -1.01 -9.73 1.11
N ILE A 130 -1.88 -9.76 2.13
CA ILE A 130 -3.18 -10.45 2.06
C ILE A 130 -4.08 -9.80 1.00
N PRO A 131 -4.40 -8.49 1.08
CA PRO A 131 -5.28 -7.87 0.09
C PRO A 131 -4.70 -7.93 -1.34
N LEU A 132 -3.39 -7.83 -1.50
CA LEU A 132 -2.78 -7.97 -2.82
C LEU A 132 -2.92 -9.39 -3.37
N GLN A 133 -2.79 -10.43 -2.54
CA GLN A 133 -3.03 -11.82 -2.95
C GLN A 133 -4.48 -12.04 -3.38
N ASP A 134 -5.43 -11.51 -2.63
CA ASP A 134 -6.86 -11.58 -2.96
C ASP A 134 -7.16 -10.82 -4.26
N GLY A 135 -6.44 -9.74 -4.55
CA GLY A 135 -6.56 -8.93 -5.77
C GLY A 135 -5.98 -9.56 -7.04
N ILE A 136 -5.20 -10.66 -6.97
CA ILE A 136 -4.56 -11.27 -8.14
C ILE A 136 -5.57 -11.72 -9.20
N SER A 137 -6.72 -12.26 -8.78
CA SER A 137 -7.77 -12.71 -9.69
C SER A 137 -8.37 -11.54 -10.47
N LEU A 138 -8.59 -10.40 -9.80
CA LEU A 138 -9.08 -9.17 -10.43
C LEU A 138 -8.06 -8.62 -11.43
N LEU A 139 -6.78 -8.62 -11.05
CA LEU A 139 -5.69 -8.19 -11.94
C LEU A 139 -5.62 -9.04 -13.21
N ARG A 140 -5.72 -10.38 -13.10
CA ARG A 140 -5.72 -11.28 -14.26
C ARG A 140 -6.91 -11.04 -15.19
N ASN A 141 -8.08 -10.82 -14.63
CA ASN A 141 -9.29 -10.50 -15.39
C ASN A 141 -9.14 -9.17 -16.14
N ASP A 142 -8.61 -8.16 -15.47
CA ASP A 142 -8.45 -6.82 -16.04
C ASP A 142 -7.42 -6.79 -17.20
N ILE A 143 -6.32 -7.51 -17.05
CA ILE A 143 -5.31 -7.66 -18.12
C ILE A 143 -5.78 -8.60 -19.24
N GLY A 144 -6.81 -9.41 -19.00
CA GLY A 144 -7.28 -10.43 -19.94
C GLY A 144 -6.32 -11.60 -20.13
N ASN A 145 -5.40 -11.83 -19.19
CA ASN A 145 -4.41 -12.90 -19.23
C ASN A 145 -4.50 -13.78 -17.97
N TYR A 146 -5.27 -14.86 -18.06
CA TYR A 146 -5.45 -15.81 -16.96
C TYR A 146 -4.19 -16.66 -16.64
N LYS A 147 -3.23 -16.71 -17.57
CA LYS A 147 -1.96 -17.43 -17.38
C LYS A 147 -0.86 -16.52 -16.82
N LEU A 148 -1.17 -15.26 -16.55
CA LEU A 148 -0.23 -14.29 -15.99
C LEU A 148 0.33 -14.81 -14.66
N GLU A 149 1.64 -14.92 -14.59
CA GLU A 149 2.33 -15.23 -13.33
C GLU A 149 2.43 -13.96 -12.49
N VAL A 150 1.78 -13.96 -11.32
CA VAL A 150 1.85 -12.85 -10.37
C VAL A 150 2.44 -13.37 -9.08
N ARG A 151 3.51 -12.72 -8.59
CA ARG A 151 4.14 -13.02 -7.31
C ARG A 151 4.22 -11.75 -6.46
N ILE A 152 3.97 -11.92 -5.18
CA ILE A 152 4.05 -10.86 -4.19
C ILE A 152 5.15 -11.22 -3.21
N TYR A 153 6.04 -10.28 -2.96
CA TYR A 153 7.16 -10.41 -2.05
C TYR A 153 7.16 -9.26 -1.05
N SER A 154 7.65 -9.50 0.15
CA SER A 154 8.12 -8.42 0.99
C SER A 154 9.48 -7.91 0.50
N GLU A 155 9.77 -6.63 0.71
CA GLU A 155 11.12 -6.10 0.49
C GLU A 155 12.18 -6.88 1.30
N GLU A 156 11.79 -7.47 2.43
CA GLU A 156 12.67 -8.22 3.34
C GLU A 156 12.89 -9.69 2.93
N ASP A 157 12.11 -10.21 1.97
CA ASP A 157 12.24 -11.60 1.54
C ASP A 157 13.60 -11.84 0.89
N SER A 158 14.32 -12.84 1.40
CA SER A 158 15.66 -13.18 0.89
C SER A 158 15.64 -13.90 -0.43
N ASP A 159 14.54 -14.59 -0.74
CA ASP A 159 14.34 -15.41 -1.95
C ASP A 159 13.54 -14.68 -3.05
N LYS A 160 13.27 -13.36 -2.85
CA LYS A 160 12.54 -12.58 -3.84
C LYS A 160 13.28 -12.49 -5.17
N TYR A 161 12.53 -12.66 -6.24
CA TYR A 161 13.05 -12.36 -7.58
C TYR A 161 12.94 -10.87 -7.86
N ASP A 162 14.05 -10.15 -7.83
CA ASP A 162 14.11 -8.69 -8.01
C ASP A 162 15.32 -8.27 -8.87
N PRO A 163 15.33 -8.59 -10.18
CA PRO A 163 16.47 -8.36 -11.06
C PRO A 163 16.80 -6.88 -11.29
N LYS A 164 15.86 -5.99 -11.01
CA LYS A 164 16.03 -4.54 -11.19
C LYS A 164 16.07 -3.77 -9.87
N GLN A 165 16.14 -4.48 -8.73
CA GLN A 165 16.15 -3.89 -7.39
C GLN A 165 14.97 -2.92 -7.16
N LYS A 166 13.76 -3.31 -7.66
CA LYS A 166 12.56 -2.50 -7.54
C LYS A 166 12.00 -2.50 -6.12
N SER A 167 12.20 -3.58 -5.36
CA SER A 167 11.70 -3.71 -3.99
C SER A 167 12.09 -2.54 -3.10
N ARG A 168 13.28 -1.97 -3.27
CA ARG A 168 13.76 -0.81 -2.50
C ARG A 168 12.87 0.44 -2.61
N PHE A 169 12.07 0.54 -3.67
CA PHE A 169 11.19 1.68 -3.93
C PHE A 169 9.78 1.49 -3.35
N SER A 170 9.49 0.31 -2.79
CA SER A 170 8.21 0.06 -2.12
C SER A 170 8.03 1.00 -0.92
N ARG A 171 6.82 1.46 -0.74
CA ARG A 171 6.38 2.29 0.39
C ARG A 171 5.05 1.78 0.91
N PRO A 172 4.73 1.98 2.18
CA PRO A 172 3.42 1.62 2.71
C PRO A 172 2.29 2.20 1.85
N TYR A 173 1.32 1.37 1.51
CA TYR A 173 0.21 1.64 0.58
C TYR A 173 0.62 1.95 -0.88
N LYS A 174 1.90 1.81 -1.21
CA LYS A 174 2.44 1.99 -2.57
C LYS A 174 3.49 0.93 -2.87
N PRO A 175 3.07 -0.30 -3.18
CA PRO A 175 3.97 -1.39 -3.54
C PRO A 175 4.76 -1.04 -4.80
N ALA A 176 5.98 -1.55 -4.90
CA ALA A 176 6.76 -1.42 -6.12
C ALA A 176 6.43 -2.57 -7.08
N ILE A 177 6.46 -2.28 -8.38
CA ILE A 177 6.05 -3.22 -9.42
C ILE A 177 7.19 -3.44 -10.41
N TYR A 178 7.43 -4.69 -10.77
CA TYR A 178 8.29 -5.11 -11.85
C TYR A 178 7.51 -6.00 -12.82
N ILE A 179 7.61 -5.72 -14.12
CA ILE A 179 6.89 -6.42 -15.19
C ILE A 179 7.91 -6.95 -16.20
N GLU A 180 7.75 -8.23 -16.56
CA GLU A 180 8.46 -8.87 -17.68
C GLU A 180 7.50 -9.70 -18.55
#